data_cfeb112c4261479dfebbfb55d3065d98
#
_entry.id   cfeb112c4261479dfebbfb55d3065d98
#
_cell.length_a   1.000
_cell.length_b   1.000
_cell.length_c   1.000
_cell.angle_alpha   90.00
_cell.angle_beta   90.00
_cell.angle_gamma   90.00
#
_symmetry.space_group_name_H-M   'P 1'
#
loop_
_entity.id
_entity.type
_entity.pdbx_description
1 polymer ?
#
loop_
_entity_poly.entity_id
_entity_poly.type
_entity_poly.pdbx_seq_one_letter_code
_entity_poly.pdbx_strand_id
1 'polypeptide(L)'
;MHESGDHAVLAVDLPSPDAASSAAALAAVKGAAASGETQFVAHGEALYVPRLVAREAGAAQPLARGAYLVTGGRGAIGTRLIERLIRNGVPKVVSVSRAVPADGERARLASIADQHGASVEFVAADVTVAADVDALVHALEADRAHPLVGVLHAAGTLDDGLLATQPSAEVIKVLAPKVAGTLNLHRATAHLRLQHFVSFSSIVACIGSPGQCAYAAANAYLDALTALRNQDGLPGHTMNWGLWGGNGMVDQLDARQLRRIASFGLTPIEPDAALGLFDRLVAEPDGHTQIWNVEVETLIRRSPSRAMGALLSELATPALAADRPAASGPGLRERMAGLQGEARARLLRGHLSEAIAATLHTPVERISPDIALIELGLDSLMAADFRNGLRSELGVEVPFGRLLEGATIDDVVRTIVATLDRNPSRAPEAEPPSRTAGGIDAVSGEATFGMEMEGGEL
;
A
#
# COMPACT_ATOMS: atom_id res chain seq x y z
N MET A 1 3.75 6.81 6.17
CA MET A 1 4.89 6.83 7.10
C MET A 1 6.23 7.09 6.42
N HIS A 2 6.47 6.62 5.20
CA HIS A 2 7.73 6.88 4.48
C HIS A 2 7.89 8.32 3.98
N GLU A 3 6.81 9.07 3.91
CA GLU A 3 6.79 10.45 3.40
C GLU A 3 6.80 11.52 4.50
N SER A 4 6.49 11.15 5.76
CA SER A 4 6.52 12.08 6.90
C SER A 4 7.96 12.23 7.41
N GLY A 5 8.61 13.34 7.05
CA GLY A 5 10.03 13.60 7.29
C GLY A 5 10.46 13.64 8.76
N ASP A 6 9.63 14.11 9.70
CA ASP A 6 10.11 14.56 11.02
C ASP A 6 9.60 13.75 12.21
N HIS A 7 8.65 12.84 12.02
CA HIS A 7 8.02 12.17 13.14
C HIS A 7 7.92 10.66 12.93
N ALA A 8 8.24 9.90 13.98
CA ALA A 8 7.86 8.50 14.04
C ALA A 8 6.33 8.42 14.23
N VAL A 9 5.63 7.86 13.24
CA VAL A 9 4.19 7.63 13.33
C VAL A 9 3.95 6.23 13.85
N LEU A 10 3.25 6.13 14.97
CA LEU A 10 2.81 4.87 15.55
C LEU A 10 1.29 4.79 15.42
N ALA A 11 0.80 3.69 14.87
CA ALA A 11 -0.63 3.39 14.80
C ALA A 11 -1.00 2.45 15.96
N VAL A 12 -2.01 2.81 16.73
CA VAL A 12 -2.51 1.99 17.84
C VAL A 12 -4.01 1.83 17.68
N ASP A 13 -4.47 0.61 17.53
CA ASP A 13 -5.88 0.26 17.58
C ASP A 13 -6.30 0.02 19.04
N LEU A 14 -7.36 0.69 19.48
CA LEU A 14 -7.85 0.68 20.86
C LEU A 14 -9.24 0.04 20.90
N PRO A 15 -9.51 -0.82 21.90
CA PRO A 15 -10.84 -1.44 22.06
C PRO A 15 -11.93 -0.43 22.41
N SER A 16 -11.55 0.74 22.94
CA SER A 16 -12.45 1.83 23.27
C SER A 16 -11.72 3.17 23.18
N PRO A 17 -12.39 4.25 22.73
CA PRO A 17 -11.80 5.57 22.66
C PRO A 17 -11.73 6.29 24.02
N ASP A 18 -11.98 5.61 25.14
CA ASP A 18 -11.92 6.24 26.46
C ASP A 18 -10.50 6.65 26.87
N ALA A 19 -10.41 7.68 27.70
CA ALA A 19 -9.12 8.29 28.06
C ALA A 19 -8.23 7.33 28.88
N ALA A 20 -8.80 6.41 29.65
CA ALA A 20 -8.04 5.48 30.48
C ALA A 20 -7.37 4.40 29.62
N SER A 21 -8.14 3.79 28.68
CA SER A 21 -7.62 2.83 27.70
C SER A 21 -6.54 3.47 26.81
N SER A 22 -6.76 4.71 26.39
CA SER A 22 -5.80 5.45 25.58
C SER A 22 -4.49 5.73 26.34
N ALA A 23 -4.56 6.12 27.62
CA ALA A 23 -3.38 6.41 28.44
C ALA A 23 -2.56 5.14 28.71
N ALA A 24 -3.21 4.02 29.05
CA ALA A 24 -2.57 2.74 29.30
C ALA A 24 -1.88 2.22 28.01
N ALA A 25 -2.58 2.24 26.88
CA ALA A 25 -2.04 1.85 25.59
C ALA A 25 -0.83 2.73 25.18
N LEU A 26 -0.92 4.05 25.38
CA LEU A 26 0.18 4.96 25.06
C LEU A 26 1.42 4.69 25.92
N ALA A 27 1.25 4.35 27.21
CA ALA A 27 2.35 4.00 28.09
C ALA A 27 3.03 2.69 27.63
N ALA A 28 2.23 1.67 27.28
CA ALA A 28 2.73 0.38 26.79
C ALA A 28 3.45 0.53 25.43
N VAL A 29 2.89 1.31 24.50
CA VAL A 29 3.49 1.58 23.18
C VAL A 29 4.79 2.35 23.30
N LYS A 30 4.91 3.32 24.21
CA LYS A 30 6.18 4.01 24.48
C LYS A 30 7.28 3.05 24.91
N GLY A 31 6.95 2.04 25.73
CA GLY A 31 7.89 0.98 26.11
C GLY A 31 8.26 0.06 24.94
N ALA A 32 7.34 -0.21 24.04
CA ALA A 32 7.53 -1.08 22.89
C ALA A 32 8.16 -0.36 21.67
N ALA A 33 8.20 0.97 21.63
CA ALA A 33 8.71 1.72 20.49
C ALA A 33 10.20 1.41 20.15
N ALA A 34 10.97 0.96 21.13
CA ALA A 34 12.35 0.52 20.92
C ALA A 34 12.47 -0.80 20.12
N SER A 35 11.39 -1.58 20.02
CA SER A 35 11.38 -2.87 19.28
C SER A 35 11.41 -2.68 17.75
N GLY A 36 11.13 -1.47 17.25
CA GLY A 36 11.01 -1.17 15.83
C GLY A 36 9.60 -1.39 15.27
N GLU A 37 8.64 -1.78 16.12
CA GLU A 37 7.23 -1.90 15.74
C GLU A 37 6.59 -0.53 15.54
N THR A 38 5.66 -0.44 14.57
CA THR A 38 4.96 0.81 14.25
C THR A 38 3.45 0.66 14.30
N GLN A 39 2.94 -0.57 14.43
CA GLN A 39 1.52 -0.86 14.47
C GLN A 39 1.23 -1.76 15.67
N PHE A 40 0.22 -1.39 16.44
CA PHE A 40 -0.16 -2.10 17.66
C PHE A 40 -1.68 -2.22 17.75
N VAL A 41 -2.15 -3.35 18.27
CA VAL A 41 -3.54 -3.52 18.72
C VAL A 41 -3.49 -3.73 20.22
N ALA A 42 -4.16 -2.87 21.00
CA ALA A 42 -4.25 -3.00 22.43
C ALA A 42 -5.51 -3.80 22.80
N HIS A 43 -5.36 -4.89 23.57
CA HIS A 43 -6.47 -5.65 24.09
C HIS A 43 -6.19 -6.05 25.55
N GLY A 44 -6.94 -5.45 26.49
CA GLY A 44 -6.63 -5.54 27.92
C GLY A 44 -5.24 -4.96 28.21
N GLU A 45 -4.39 -5.74 28.89
CA GLU A 45 -3.01 -5.35 29.20
C GLU A 45 -2.01 -5.79 28.10
N ALA A 46 -2.47 -6.50 27.06
CA ALA A 46 -1.62 -7.02 26.00
C ALA A 46 -1.56 -6.07 24.80
N LEU A 47 -0.37 -6.00 24.20
CA LEU A 47 -0.15 -5.38 22.91
C LEU A 47 0.11 -6.46 21.86
N TYR A 48 -0.64 -6.43 20.79
CA TYR A 48 -0.45 -7.29 19.63
C TYR A 48 0.19 -6.50 18.52
N VAL A 49 0.98 -7.16 17.72
CA VAL A 49 1.67 -6.60 16.55
C VAL A 49 1.39 -7.45 15.32
N PRO A 50 1.30 -6.88 14.12
CA PRO A 50 1.03 -7.63 12.92
C PRO A 50 2.24 -8.49 12.51
N ARG A 51 1.95 -9.69 11.99
CA ARG A 51 2.95 -10.58 11.37
C ARG A 51 2.35 -11.19 10.10
N LEU A 52 3.16 -11.28 9.06
CA LEU A 52 2.82 -12.07 7.90
C LEU A 52 3.36 -13.49 8.09
N VAL A 53 2.47 -14.47 7.90
CA VAL A 53 2.81 -15.89 7.95
C VAL A 53 2.54 -16.54 6.60
N ALA A 54 3.42 -17.45 6.16
CA ALA A 54 3.19 -18.20 4.95
C ALA A 54 2.04 -19.19 5.15
N ARG A 55 1.20 -19.30 4.13
CA ARG A 55 0.09 -20.24 4.10
C ARG A 55 0.01 -20.92 2.73
N GLU A 56 -0.27 -22.21 2.75
CA GLU A 56 -0.62 -22.93 1.52
C GLU A 56 -2.10 -22.68 1.20
N ALA A 57 -2.38 -22.28 -0.02
CA ALA A 57 -3.76 -22.17 -0.49
C ALA A 57 -4.37 -23.57 -0.65
N GLY A 58 -5.60 -23.76 -0.19
CA GLY A 58 -6.35 -24.99 -0.31
C GLY A 58 -6.57 -25.44 -1.76
N ALA A 59 -7.29 -26.51 -1.99
CA ALA A 59 -7.74 -26.90 -3.31
C ALA A 59 -8.84 -25.93 -3.80
N ALA A 60 -8.87 -25.67 -5.11
CA ALA A 60 -9.94 -24.86 -5.70
C ALA A 60 -11.30 -25.52 -5.44
N GLN A 61 -12.26 -24.71 -5.00
CA GLN A 61 -13.62 -25.14 -4.74
C GLN A 61 -14.54 -24.67 -5.88
N PRO A 62 -15.59 -25.42 -6.22
CA PRO A 62 -16.58 -24.95 -7.16
C PRO A 62 -17.22 -23.65 -6.70
N LEU A 63 -17.35 -22.70 -7.61
CA LEU A 63 -18.05 -21.44 -7.32
C LEU A 63 -19.54 -21.66 -7.15
N ALA A 64 -20.18 -20.85 -6.32
CA ALA A 64 -21.63 -20.87 -6.14
C ALA A 64 -22.34 -20.58 -7.47
N ARG A 65 -23.43 -21.29 -7.75
CA ARG A 65 -24.23 -21.10 -8.96
C ARG A 65 -25.17 -19.91 -8.80
N GLY A 66 -25.03 -18.92 -9.65
CA GLY A 66 -25.82 -17.68 -9.64
C GLY A 66 -25.12 -16.61 -10.44
N ALA A 67 -25.55 -15.37 -10.27
CA ALA A 67 -24.90 -14.22 -10.89
C ALA A 67 -23.71 -13.73 -10.05
N TYR A 68 -22.66 -13.31 -10.74
CA TYR A 68 -21.51 -12.61 -10.17
C TYR A 68 -21.43 -11.20 -10.74
N LEU A 69 -21.34 -10.23 -9.84
CA LEU A 69 -21.11 -8.84 -10.15
C LEU A 69 -19.60 -8.55 -10.12
N VAL A 70 -19.03 -8.09 -11.23
CA VAL A 70 -17.62 -7.73 -11.35
C VAL A 70 -17.50 -6.24 -11.63
N THR A 71 -17.02 -5.46 -10.68
CA THR A 71 -16.74 -4.05 -10.90
C THR A 71 -15.33 -3.85 -11.44
N GLY A 72 -15.11 -2.78 -12.21
CA GLY A 72 -13.84 -2.60 -12.90
C GLY A 72 -13.67 -3.56 -14.09
N GLY A 73 -14.74 -4.09 -14.63
CA GLY A 73 -14.76 -5.12 -15.68
C GLY A 73 -14.08 -4.74 -17.00
N ARG A 74 -13.80 -3.45 -17.24
CA ARG A 74 -12.97 -2.98 -18.37
C ARG A 74 -11.45 -3.01 -18.09
N GLY A 75 -11.07 -3.14 -16.83
CA GLY A 75 -9.67 -3.21 -16.45
C GLY A 75 -9.05 -4.57 -16.81
N ALA A 76 -7.72 -4.62 -16.89
CA ALA A 76 -7.00 -5.84 -17.24
C ALA A 76 -7.35 -7.03 -16.31
N ILE A 77 -7.43 -6.78 -15.01
CA ILE A 77 -7.81 -7.82 -14.03
C ILE A 77 -9.28 -8.18 -14.19
N GLY A 78 -10.19 -7.16 -14.27
CA GLY A 78 -11.63 -7.40 -14.36
C GLY A 78 -12.02 -8.22 -15.59
N THR A 79 -11.47 -7.93 -16.75
CA THR A 79 -11.69 -8.71 -17.98
C THR A 79 -11.28 -10.18 -17.82
N ARG A 80 -10.12 -10.44 -17.23
CA ARG A 80 -9.62 -11.80 -16.98
C ARG A 80 -10.47 -12.55 -15.96
N LEU A 81 -10.95 -11.84 -14.93
CA LEU A 81 -11.89 -12.41 -13.95
C LEU A 81 -13.20 -12.82 -14.58
N ILE A 82 -13.79 -11.98 -15.44
CA ILE A 82 -15.03 -12.29 -16.16
C ILE A 82 -14.83 -13.58 -16.97
N GLU A 83 -13.77 -13.66 -17.75
CA GLU A 83 -13.46 -14.85 -18.53
C GLU A 83 -13.24 -16.08 -17.62
N ARG A 84 -12.52 -15.92 -16.50
CA ARG A 84 -12.27 -17.01 -15.55
C ARG A 84 -13.55 -17.53 -14.90
N LEU A 85 -14.44 -16.64 -14.46
CA LEU A 85 -15.73 -17.00 -13.90
C LEU A 85 -16.58 -17.81 -14.90
N ILE A 86 -16.64 -17.35 -16.15
CA ILE A 86 -17.36 -18.06 -17.21
C ILE A 86 -16.79 -19.46 -17.41
N ARG A 87 -15.47 -19.60 -17.54
CA ARG A 87 -14.77 -20.89 -17.69
C ARG A 87 -14.95 -21.82 -16.49
N ASN A 88 -15.12 -21.26 -15.30
CA ASN A 88 -15.40 -21.99 -14.06
C ASN A 88 -16.90 -22.35 -13.89
N GLY A 89 -17.72 -22.11 -14.91
CA GLY A 89 -19.13 -22.55 -14.94
C GLY A 89 -20.11 -21.60 -14.24
N VAL A 90 -19.72 -20.34 -14.00
CA VAL A 90 -20.65 -19.31 -13.53
C VAL A 90 -21.66 -19.00 -14.63
N PRO A 91 -22.98 -19.15 -14.38
CA PRO A 91 -24.01 -19.05 -15.44
C PRO A 91 -24.26 -17.60 -15.88
N LYS A 92 -24.02 -16.61 -15.02
CA LYS A 92 -24.21 -15.19 -15.36
C LYS A 92 -23.13 -14.32 -14.72
N VAL A 93 -22.47 -13.48 -15.52
CA VAL A 93 -21.54 -12.47 -15.05
C VAL A 93 -22.04 -11.08 -15.45
N VAL A 94 -22.10 -10.16 -14.50
CA VAL A 94 -22.45 -8.75 -14.75
C VAL A 94 -21.21 -7.90 -14.57
N SER A 95 -20.75 -7.35 -15.68
CA SER A 95 -19.56 -6.50 -15.76
C SER A 95 -19.94 -5.04 -15.60
N VAL A 96 -19.42 -4.38 -14.57
CA VAL A 96 -19.74 -2.97 -14.28
C VAL A 96 -18.52 -2.09 -14.38
N SER A 97 -18.66 -0.99 -15.10
CA SER A 97 -17.66 0.08 -15.23
C SER A 97 -18.37 1.37 -15.64
N ARG A 98 -17.72 2.53 -15.44
CA ARG A 98 -18.25 3.86 -15.86
C ARG A 98 -18.59 3.95 -17.36
N ALA A 99 -18.00 3.11 -18.16
CA ALA A 99 -18.36 2.93 -19.58
C ALA A 99 -18.23 1.44 -19.93
N VAL A 100 -19.07 0.95 -20.84
CA VAL A 100 -18.98 -0.43 -21.32
C VAL A 100 -17.69 -0.66 -22.13
N PRO A 101 -17.17 -1.89 -22.21
CA PRO A 101 -16.04 -2.23 -23.07
C PRO A 101 -16.33 -1.94 -24.55
N ALA A 102 -15.29 -1.82 -25.37
CA ALA A 102 -15.42 -1.70 -26.82
C ALA A 102 -16.13 -2.92 -27.43
N ASP A 103 -16.78 -2.73 -28.58
CA ASP A 103 -17.58 -3.75 -29.23
C ASP A 103 -16.84 -5.07 -29.47
N GLY A 104 -15.59 -5.00 -29.90
CA GLY A 104 -14.76 -6.20 -30.10
C GLY A 104 -14.53 -7.01 -28.82
N GLU A 105 -14.30 -6.33 -27.70
CA GLU A 105 -14.11 -7.00 -26.41
C GLU A 105 -15.42 -7.57 -25.88
N ARG A 106 -16.54 -6.84 -26.04
CA ARG A 106 -17.86 -7.35 -25.69
C ARG A 106 -18.20 -8.60 -26.49
N ALA A 107 -17.98 -8.56 -27.81
CA ALA A 107 -18.22 -9.71 -28.69
C ALA A 107 -17.35 -10.91 -28.32
N ARG A 108 -16.06 -10.67 -27.95
CA ARG A 108 -15.15 -11.71 -27.49
C ARG A 108 -15.65 -12.39 -26.21
N LEU A 109 -15.99 -11.62 -25.20
CA LEU A 109 -16.48 -12.16 -23.93
C LEU A 109 -17.85 -12.84 -24.08
N ALA A 110 -18.75 -12.30 -24.90
CA ALA A 110 -20.04 -12.93 -25.22
C ALA A 110 -19.82 -14.28 -25.91
N SER A 111 -18.93 -14.36 -26.90
CA SER A 111 -18.60 -15.63 -27.57
C SER A 111 -18.05 -16.68 -26.60
N ILE A 112 -17.21 -16.29 -25.65
CA ILE A 112 -16.71 -17.20 -24.61
C ILE A 112 -17.88 -17.65 -23.71
N ALA A 113 -18.77 -16.74 -23.31
CA ALA A 113 -19.93 -17.07 -22.50
C ALA A 113 -20.84 -18.09 -23.20
N ASP A 114 -21.18 -17.87 -24.49
CA ASP A 114 -21.98 -18.79 -25.30
C ASP A 114 -21.34 -20.19 -25.38
N GLN A 115 -20.02 -20.30 -25.56
CA GLN A 115 -19.30 -21.57 -25.59
C GLN A 115 -19.42 -22.37 -24.30
N HIS A 116 -19.59 -21.67 -23.16
CA HIS A 116 -19.70 -22.28 -21.85
C HIS A 116 -21.13 -22.33 -21.29
N GLY A 117 -22.14 -21.99 -22.10
CA GLY A 117 -23.55 -21.96 -21.68
C GLY A 117 -23.84 -20.93 -20.60
N ALA A 118 -23.08 -19.82 -20.59
CA ALA A 118 -23.20 -18.72 -19.68
C ALA A 118 -23.64 -17.43 -20.38
N SER A 119 -23.90 -16.39 -19.64
CA SER A 119 -24.17 -15.06 -20.15
C SER A 119 -23.28 -14.00 -19.51
N VAL A 120 -22.93 -12.96 -20.27
CA VAL A 120 -22.24 -11.78 -19.77
C VAL A 120 -23.05 -10.53 -20.11
N GLU A 121 -23.33 -9.73 -19.10
CA GLU A 121 -24.01 -8.45 -19.22
C GLU A 121 -23.05 -7.31 -18.91
N PHE A 122 -23.09 -6.23 -19.69
CA PHE A 122 -22.23 -5.06 -19.51
C PHE A 122 -23.07 -3.86 -19.11
N VAL A 123 -22.84 -3.34 -17.92
CA VAL A 123 -23.58 -2.22 -17.35
C VAL A 123 -22.65 -1.02 -17.16
N ALA A 124 -23.10 0.14 -17.69
CA ALA A 124 -22.43 1.41 -17.40
C ALA A 124 -23.01 1.98 -16.11
N ALA A 125 -22.19 1.99 -15.03
CA ALA A 125 -22.56 2.55 -13.74
C ALA A 125 -21.29 3.01 -13.00
N ASP A 126 -21.42 4.03 -12.17
CA ASP A 126 -20.35 4.49 -11.29
C ASP A 126 -20.58 3.95 -9.87
N VAL A 127 -19.70 3.04 -9.44
CA VAL A 127 -19.80 2.45 -8.10
C VAL A 127 -19.67 3.47 -6.97
N THR A 128 -19.12 4.67 -7.24
CA THR A 128 -19.03 5.76 -6.27
C THR A 128 -20.35 6.47 -6.03
N VAL A 129 -21.34 6.24 -6.91
CA VAL A 129 -22.68 6.81 -6.83
C VAL A 129 -23.63 5.75 -6.22
N ALA A 130 -24.13 5.98 -5.02
CA ALA A 130 -24.98 5.02 -4.31
C ALA A 130 -26.22 4.64 -5.14
N ALA A 131 -26.88 5.62 -5.74
CA ALA A 131 -28.10 5.37 -6.56
C ALA A 131 -27.84 4.44 -7.76
N ASP A 132 -26.66 4.52 -8.39
CA ASP A 132 -26.29 3.62 -9.48
C ASP A 132 -26.14 2.18 -8.97
N VAL A 133 -25.51 2.02 -7.80
CA VAL A 133 -25.29 0.71 -7.18
C VAL A 133 -26.61 0.11 -6.71
N ASP A 134 -27.49 0.91 -6.09
CA ASP A 134 -28.81 0.47 -5.64
C ASP A 134 -29.68 0.03 -6.81
N ALA A 135 -29.72 0.82 -7.89
CA ALA A 135 -30.46 0.45 -9.11
C ALA A 135 -29.94 -0.85 -9.74
N LEU A 136 -28.61 -1.00 -9.78
CA LEU A 136 -27.95 -2.21 -10.30
C LEU A 136 -28.31 -3.44 -9.47
N VAL A 137 -28.17 -3.37 -8.13
CA VAL A 137 -28.46 -4.50 -7.24
C VAL A 137 -29.95 -4.83 -7.29
N HIS A 138 -30.84 -3.84 -7.29
CA HIS A 138 -32.28 -4.06 -7.44
C HIS A 138 -32.65 -4.78 -8.75
N ALA A 139 -32.01 -4.41 -9.85
CA ALA A 139 -32.19 -5.11 -11.12
C ALA A 139 -31.76 -6.59 -11.06
N LEU A 140 -30.64 -6.87 -10.35
CA LEU A 140 -30.14 -8.23 -10.16
C LEU A 140 -31.02 -9.06 -9.23
N GLU A 141 -31.65 -8.46 -8.23
CA GLU A 141 -32.62 -9.14 -7.35
C GLU A 141 -33.89 -9.57 -8.09
N ALA A 142 -34.27 -8.85 -9.13
CA ALA A 142 -35.38 -9.20 -9.97
C ALA A 142 -35.13 -10.48 -10.82
N ASP A 143 -33.89 -10.85 -11.09
CA ASP A 143 -33.48 -12.04 -11.80
C ASP A 143 -33.53 -13.28 -10.89
N ARG A 144 -34.67 -13.90 -10.78
CA ARG A 144 -34.89 -15.12 -9.99
C ARG A 144 -34.18 -16.36 -10.55
N ALA A 145 -33.84 -16.36 -11.84
CA ALA A 145 -33.16 -17.48 -12.47
C ALA A 145 -31.67 -17.53 -12.09
N HIS A 146 -31.04 -16.36 -11.89
CA HIS A 146 -29.65 -16.23 -11.53
C HIS A 146 -29.53 -15.26 -10.35
N PRO A 147 -29.86 -15.69 -9.13
CA PRO A 147 -29.70 -14.82 -7.94
C PRO A 147 -28.25 -14.34 -7.80
N LEU A 148 -28.07 -13.12 -7.35
CA LEU A 148 -26.73 -12.58 -7.07
C LEU A 148 -26.09 -13.33 -5.90
N VAL A 149 -25.00 -14.04 -6.15
CA VAL A 149 -24.28 -14.85 -5.15
C VAL A 149 -22.85 -14.38 -4.91
N GLY A 150 -22.32 -13.54 -5.81
CA GLY A 150 -20.95 -13.05 -5.67
C GLY A 150 -20.75 -11.61 -6.14
N VAL A 151 -19.96 -10.87 -5.39
CA VAL A 151 -19.47 -9.52 -5.74
C VAL A 151 -17.95 -9.56 -5.78
N LEU A 152 -17.35 -9.22 -6.92
CA LEU A 152 -15.92 -9.08 -7.10
C LEU A 152 -15.59 -7.62 -7.39
N HIS A 153 -15.05 -6.92 -6.41
CA HIS A 153 -14.75 -5.50 -6.52
C HIS A 153 -13.29 -5.28 -6.94
N ALA A 154 -13.07 -5.11 -8.25
CA ALA A 154 -11.77 -4.83 -8.85
C ALA A 154 -11.66 -3.40 -9.41
N ALA A 155 -12.64 -2.53 -9.14
CA ALA A 155 -12.58 -1.13 -9.54
C ALA A 155 -11.51 -0.38 -8.73
N GLY A 156 -10.69 0.39 -9.43
CA GLY A 156 -9.65 1.21 -8.83
C GLY A 156 -8.96 2.08 -9.86
N THR A 157 -8.24 3.08 -9.39
CA THR A 157 -7.38 3.94 -10.21
C THR A 157 -6.13 4.29 -9.45
N LEU A 158 -5.07 4.62 -10.17
CA LEU A 158 -3.84 5.18 -9.65
C LEU A 158 -3.73 6.65 -10.02
N ASP A 159 -3.16 7.41 -9.11
CA ASP A 159 -2.69 8.78 -9.34
C ASP A 159 -1.57 9.01 -8.31
N ASP A 160 -0.35 8.57 -8.69
CA ASP A 160 0.77 8.52 -7.78
C ASP A 160 1.36 9.91 -7.58
N GLY A 161 1.67 10.26 -6.33
CA GLY A 161 2.25 11.53 -5.96
C GLY A 161 2.64 11.56 -4.48
N LEU A 162 3.58 12.41 -4.13
CA LEU A 162 3.96 12.61 -2.73
C LEU A 162 2.82 13.31 -1.98
N LEU A 163 2.44 12.78 -0.83
CA LEU A 163 1.33 13.30 -0.03
C LEU A 163 1.45 14.80 0.25
N ALA A 164 2.68 15.28 0.48
CA ALA A 164 2.94 16.70 0.76
C ALA A 164 2.62 17.65 -0.42
N THR A 165 2.58 17.15 -1.65
CA THR A 165 2.38 17.95 -2.87
C THR A 165 1.18 17.51 -3.69
N GLN A 166 0.55 16.38 -3.35
CA GLN A 166 -0.58 15.83 -4.08
C GLN A 166 -1.85 16.65 -3.83
N PRO A 167 -2.53 17.17 -4.86
CA PRO A 167 -3.78 17.90 -4.72
C PRO A 167 -4.87 16.99 -4.10
N SER A 168 -5.73 17.58 -3.26
CA SER A 168 -6.83 16.83 -2.62
C SER A 168 -7.76 16.15 -3.63
N ALA A 169 -7.97 16.75 -4.80
CA ALA A 169 -8.79 16.17 -5.86
C ALA A 169 -8.21 14.85 -6.41
N GLU A 170 -6.88 14.74 -6.53
CA GLU A 170 -6.21 13.51 -6.96
C GLU A 170 -6.29 12.43 -5.88
N VAL A 171 -6.10 12.81 -4.61
CA VAL A 171 -6.29 11.90 -3.46
C VAL A 171 -7.72 11.34 -3.46
N ILE A 172 -8.73 12.19 -3.57
CA ILE A 172 -10.15 11.79 -3.62
C ILE A 172 -10.42 10.88 -4.82
N LYS A 173 -9.88 11.18 -5.98
CA LYS A 173 -10.01 10.37 -7.20
C LYS A 173 -9.51 8.93 -6.99
N VAL A 174 -8.41 8.75 -6.24
CA VAL A 174 -7.85 7.43 -5.92
C VAL A 174 -8.68 6.72 -4.86
N LEU A 175 -9.13 7.44 -3.83
CA LEU A 175 -9.92 6.88 -2.73
C LEU A 175 -11.32 6.45 -3.19
N ALA A 176 -12.02 7.26 -3.97
CA ALA A 176 -13.45 7.13 -4.23
C ALA A 176 -13.87 5.73 -4.75
N PRO A 177 -13.24 5.12 -5.77
CA PRO A 177 -13.67 3.81 -6.26
C PRO A 177 -13.61 2.72 -5.19
N LYS A 178 -12.59 2.77 -4.33
CA LYS A 178 -12.35 1.75 -3.31
C LYS A 178 -13.09 2.04 -2.00
N VAL A 179 -13.14 3.29 -1.56
CA VAL A 179 -13.82 3.67 -0.31
C VAL A 179 -15.34 3.76 -0.54
N ALA A 180 -15.78 4.75 -1.32
CA ALA A 180 -17.21 4.94 -1.57
C ALA A 180 -17.80 3.76 -2.36
N GLY A 181 -17.09 3.26 -3.39
CA GLY A 181 -17.55 2.15 -4.19
C GLY A 181 -17.79 0.88 -3.38
N THR A 182 -16.84 0.50 -2.52
CA THR A 182 -17.01 -0.71 -1.69
C THR A 182 -18.08 -0.53 -0.62
N LEU A 183 -18.15 0.66 -0.01
CA LEU A 183 -19.20 0.96 0.96
C LEU A 183 -20.60 0.89 0.35
N ASN A 184 -20.80 1.44 -0.86
CA ASN A 184 -22.06 1.36 -1.58
C ASN A 184 -22.41 -0.09 -1.91
N LEU A 185 -21.44 -0.88 -2.41
CA LEU A 185 -21.64 -2.31 -2.67
C LEU A 185 -22.00 -3.08 -1.40
N HIS A 186 -21.30 -2.81 -0.29
CA HIS A 186 -21.61 -3.42 1.01
C HIS A 186 -23.04 -3.11 1.44
N ARG A 187 -23.43 -1.84 1.46
CA ARG A 187 -24.76 -1.41 1.89
C ARG A 187 -25.87 -2.00 1.01
N ALA A 188 -25.71 -1.92 -0.29
CA ALA A 188 -26.70 -2.43 -1.25
C ALA A 188 -26.86 -3.96 -1.21
N THR A 189 -25.84 -4.70 -0.72
CA THR A 189 -25.86 -6.18 -0.74
C THR A 189 -25.87 -6.83 0.65
N ALA A 190 -25.88 -6.06 1.74
CA ALA A 190 -25.80 -6.59 3.09
C ALA A 190 -27.00 -7.48 3.46
N HIS A 191 -28.17 -7.23 2.88
CA HIS A 191 -29.38 -8.01 3.08
C HIS A 191 -29.45 -9.28 2.21
N LEU A 192 -28.53 -9.45 1.24
CA LEU A 192 -28.49 -10.58 0.34
C LEU A 192 -27.68 -11.75 0.93
N ARG A 193 -28.06 -12.96 0.54
CA ARG A 193 -27.33 -14.18 0.90
C ARG A 193 -26.17 -14.44 -0.07
N LEU A 194 -25.21 -13.51 -0.10
CA LEU A 194 -24.00 -13.70 -0.89
C LEU A 194 -23.19 -14.89 -0.38
N GLN A 195 -22.52 -15.57 -1.29
CA GLN A 195 -21.50 -16.58 -0.96
C GLN A 195 -20.08 -15.94 -1.00
N HIS A 196 -19.91 -14.95 -1.87
CA HIS A 196 -18.62 -14.32 -2.07
C HIS A 196 -18.77 -12.79 -2.13
N PHE A 197 -17.97 -12.10 -1.34
CA PHE A 197 -17.74 -10.66 -1.49
C PHE A 197 -16.24 -10.45 -1.45
N VAL A 198 -15.62 -10.31 -2.63
CA VAL A 198 -14.16 -10.26 -2.77
C VAL A 198 -13.71 -8.87 -3.19
N SER A 199 -12.84 -8.27 -2.41
CA SER A 199 -12.20 -7.00 -2.70
C SER A 199 -10.77 -7.22 -3.22
N PHE A 200 -10.47 -6.66 -4.40
CA PHE A 200 -9.13 -6.68 -4.98
C PHE A 200 -8.32 -5.51 -4.41
N SER A 201 -7.57 -5.79 -3.36
CA SER A 201 -6.67 -4.87 -2.67
C SER A 201 -5.24 -4.98 -3.23
N SER A 202 -4.28 -4.43 -2.53
CA SER A 202 -2.87 -4.43 -2.90
C SER A 202 -1.97 -4.65 -1.70
N ILE A 203 -0.82 -5.32 -1.90
CA ILE A 203 0.24 -5.41 -0.89
C ILE A 203 0.68 -4.04 -0.36
N VAL A 204 0.49 -2.98 -1.14
CA VAL A 204 0.81 -1.60 -0.74
C VAL A 204 0.03 -1.18 0.51
N ALA A 205 -1.16 -1.74 0.76
CA ALA A 205 -1.90 -1.50 2.01
C ALA A 205 -1.11 -1.96 3.25
N CYS A 206 -0.36 -3.05 3.10
CA CYS A 206 0.39 -3.68 4.17
C CYS A 206 1.83 -3.13 4.29
N ILE A 207 2.55 -3.07 3.16
CA ILE A 207 3.98 -2.70 3.17
C ILE A 207 4.24 -1.23 2.89
N GLY A 208 3.24 -0.49 2.40
CA GLY A 208 3.40 0.88 1.93
C GLY A 208 4.17 0.96 0.61
N SER A 209 4.10 2.11 -0.03
CA SER A 209 4.92 2.44 -1.19
C SER A 209 5.07 3.97 -1.25
N PRO A 210 6.28 4.50 -1.36
CA PRO A 210 6.45 5.94 -1.53
C PRO A 210 5.71 6.45 -2.76
N GLY A 211 5.06 7.61 -2.65
CA GLY A 211 4.22 8.17 -3.73
C GLY A 211 2.84 7.53 -3.88
N GLN A 212 2.49 6.52 -3.09
CA GLN A 212 1.21 5.80 -3.18
C GLN A 212 0.38 5.88 -1.89
N CYS A 213 0.52 6.95 -1.11
CA CYS A 213 -0.18 7.09 0.16
C CYS A 213 -1.70 6.97 0.02
N ALA A 214 -2.30 7.68 -0.94
CA ALA A 214 -3.74 7.60 -1.21
C ALA A 214 -4.16 6.19 -1.65
N TYR A 215 -3.36 5.53 -2.50
CA TYR A 215 -3.63 4.18 -2.95
C TYR A 215 -3.49 3.15 -1.82
N ALA A 216 -2.48 3.29 -0.97
CA ALA A 216 -2.32 2.46 0.23
C ALA A 216 -3.52 2.60 1.18
N ALA A 217 -3.95 3.83 1.46
CA ALA A 217 -5.10 4.10 2.31
C ALA A 217 -6.41 3.53 1.73
N ALA A 218 -6.63 3.68 0.42
CA ALA A 218 -7.79 3.13 -0.29
C ALA A 218 -7.86 1.60 -0.17
N ASN A 219 -6.72 0.91 -0.31
CA ASN A 219 -6.66 -0.54 -0.18
C ASN A 219 -6.79 -0.99 1.29
N ALA A 220 -6.20 -0.28 2.24
CA ALA A 220 -6.37 -0.56 3.66
C ALA A 220 -7.84 -0.43 4.12
N TYR A 221 -8.60 0.49 3.50
CA TYR A 221 -10.04 0.56 3.73
C TYR A 221 -10.78 -0.71 3.29
N LEU A 222 -10.40 -1.32 2.16
CA LEU A 222 -10.97 -2.61 1.72
C LEU A 222 -10.72 -3.69 2.77
N ASP A 223 -9.50 -3.74 3.32
CA ASP A 223 -9.10 -4.71 4.34
C ASP A 223 -9.97 -4.54 5.61
N ALA A 224 -10.14 -3.30 6.07
CA ALA A 224 -10.95 -2.96 7.25
C ALA A 224 -12.44 -3.28 7.06
N LEU A 225 -13.02 -2.90 5.90
CA LEU A 225 -14.43 -3.20 5.62
C LEU A 225 -14.70 -4.70 5.51
N THR A 226 -13.75 -5.45 4.96
CA THR A 226 -13.84 -6.91 4.90
C THR A 226 -13.83 -7.53 6.30
N ALA A 227 -12.97 -7.05 7.19
CA ALA A 227 -12.95 -7.48 8.58
C ALA A 227 -14.29 -7.18 9.29
N LEU A 228 -14.85 -6.00 9.08
CA LEU A 228 -16.17 -5.62 9.60
C LEU A 228 -17.26 -6.56 9.08
N ARG A 229 -17.32 -6.83 7.77
CA ARG A 229 -18.28 -7.76 7.18
C ARG A 229 -18.22 -9.14 7.85
N ASN A 230 -17.02 -9.66 8.06
CA ASN A 230 -16.82 -10.96 8.69
C ASN A 230 -17.26 -10.97 10.17
N GLN A 231 -17.04 -9.87 10.90
CA GLN A 231 -17.58 -9.70 12.27
C GLN A 231 -19.11 -9.71 12.30
N ASP A 232 -19.74 -9.12 11.29
CA ASP A 232 -21.20 -9.10 11.14
C ASP A 232 -21.77 -10.42 10.56
N GLY A 233 -20.93 -11.45 10.37
CA GLY A 233 -21.33 -12.74 9.80
C GLY A 233 -21.64 -12.71 8.30
N LEU A 234 -21.24 -11.65 7.62
CA LEU A 234 -21.36 -11.50 6.17
C LEU A 234 -20.08 -12.02 5.47
N PRO A 235 -20.17 -12.64 4.30
CA PRO A 235 -18.98 -13.07 3.57
C PRO A 235 -18.13 -11.88 3.17
N GLY A 236 -16.82 -11.99 3.38
CA GLY A 236 -15.86 -10.97 2.98
C GLY A 236 -14.48 -11.57 2.81
N HIS A 237 -13.81 -11.29 1.69
CA HIS A 237 -12.42 -11.66 1.46
C HIS A 237 -11.69 -10.52 0.75
N THR A 238 -10.59 -10.07 1.32
CA THR A 238 -9.70 -9.12 0.67
C THR A 238 -8.46 -9.84 0.17
N MET A 239 -8.22 -9.75 -1.12
CA MET A 239 -7.04 -10.28 -1.78
C MET A 239 -6.07 -9.13 -2.07
N ASN A 240 -4.97 -9.06 -1.32
CA ASN A 240 -3.94 -8.02 -1.44
C ASN A 240 -2.89 -8.46 -2.45
N TRP A 241 -3.08 -8.04 -3.68
CA TRP A 241 -2.26 -8.48 -4.78
C TRP A 241 -0.94 -7.71 -4.86
N GLY A 242 0.12 -8.44 -5.18
CA GLY A 242 1.34 -7.88 -5.74
C GLY A 242 1.15 -7.45 -7.18
N LEU A 243 2.25 -7.33 -7.90
CA LEU A 243 2.26 -6.91 -9.29
C LEU A 243 1.69 -8.01 -10.19
N TRP A 244 0.68 -7.68 -11.01
CA TRP A 244 0.20 -8.56 -12.06
C TRP A 244 0.95 -8.29 -13.36
N GLY A 245 1.55 -9.31 -13.98
CA GLY A 245 2.12 -9.25 -15.32
C GLY A 245 1.01 -9.21 -16.40
N GLY A 246 1.40 -8.85 -17.61
CA GLY A 246 0.57 -8.94 -18.83
C GLY A 246 -0.68 -8.05 -18.86
N ASN A 247 -0.58 -6.94 -19.57
CA ASN A 247 -1.68 -5.99 -19.87
C ASN A 247 -2.34 -5.33 -18.65
N GLY A 248 -1.55 -4.89 -17.67
CA GLY A 248 -2.04 -4.20 -16.49
C GLY A 248 -1.26 -2.93 -16.16
N MET A 249 -1.25 -2.55 -14.88
CA MET A 249 -0.47 -1.41 -14.40
C MET A 249 1.04 -1.60 -14.61
N VAL A 250 1.51 -2.85 -14.56
CA VAL A 250 2.93 -3.20 -14.78
C VAL A 250 3.41 -2.86 -16.18
N ASP A 251 2.56 -2.98 -17.20
CA ASP A 251 2.93 -2.67 -18.58
C ASP A 251 3.05 -1.16 -18.86
N GLN A 252 2.55 -0.33 -17.95
CA GLN A 252 2.74 1.12 -17.96
C GLN A 252 4.07 1.54 -17.31
N LEU A 253 4.72 0.62 -16.61
CA LEU A 253 6.01 0.85 -15.99
C LEU A 253 7.14 0.72 -17.04
N ASP A 254 8.06 1.65 -17.00
CA ASP A 254 9.25 1.58 -17.82
C ASP A 254 10.26 0.51 -17.31
N ALA A 255 11.25 0.20 -18.12
CA ALA A 255 12.26 -0.80 -17.76
C ALA A 255 13.09 -0.41 -16.51
N ARG A 256 13.19 0.89 -16.17
CA ARG A 256 13.88 1.39 -14.99
C ARG A 256 13.04 1.12 -13.73
N GLN A 257 11.74 1.44 -13.78
CA GLN A 257 10.79 1.18 -12.70
C GLN A 257 10.69 -0.31 -12.40
N LEU A 258 10.61 -1.16 -13.42
CA LEU A 258 10.61 -2.62 -13.26
C LEU A 258 11.90 -3.14 -12.62
N ARG A 259 13.07 -2.66 -13.03
CA ARG A 259 14.35 -3.03 -12.39
C ARG A 259 14.42 -2.58 -10.94
N ARG A 260 13.89 -1.39 -10.63
CA ARG A 260 13.81 -0.89 -9.26
C ARG A 260 12.96 -1.81 -8.39
N ILE A 261 11.76 -2.15 -8.85
CA ILE A 261 10.86 -3.06 -8.13
C ILE A 261 11.54 -4.43 -7.91
N ALA A 262 12.16 -4.97 -8.95
CA ALA A 262 12.90 -6.23 -8.88
C ALA A 262 14.10 -6.16 -7.89
N SER A 263 14.73 -4.99 -7.75
CA SER A 263 15.82 -4.82 -6.78
C SER A 263 15.39 -4.94 -5.32
N PHE A 264 14.10 -4.76 -5.03
CA PHE A 264 13.48 -5.06 -3.73
C PHE A 264 13.03 -6.52 -3.58
N GLY A 265 13.34 -7.37 -4.56
CA GLY A 265 12.92 -8.78 -4.54
C GLY A 265 11.46 -9.00 -4.94
N LEU A 266 10.80 -8.01 -5.53
CA LEU A 266 9.43 -8.10 -6.00
C LEU A 266 9.40 -8.39 -7.50
N THR A 267 8.63 -9.41 -7.90
CA THR A 267 8.46 -9.77 -9.31
C THR A 267 6.98 -9.89 -9.67
N PRO A 268 6.59 -9.61 -10.93
CA PRO A 268 5.22 -9.78 -11.37
C PRO A 268 4.75 -11.24 -11.24
N ILE A 269 3.47 -11.40 -10.90
CA ILE A 269 2.78 -12.69 -10.90
C ILE A 269 2.23 -12.89 -12.32
N GLU A 270 2.49 -14.05 -12.90
CA GLU A 270 1.88 -14.41 -14.19
C GLU A 270 0.36 -14.48 -14.07
N PRO A 271 -0.42 -13.92 -15.03
CA PRO A 271 -1.85 -13.82 -14.92
C PRO A 271 -2.58 -15.14 -14.68
N ASP A 272 -2.16 -16.22 -15.35
CA ASP A 272 -2.80 -17.52 -15.17
C ASP A 272 -2.50 -18.13 -13.79
N ALA A 273 -1.30 -17.89 -13.26
CA ALA A 273 -0.95 -18.26 -11.89
C ALA A 273 -1.79 -17.46 -10.87
N ALA A 274 -1.97 -16.15 -11.09
CA ALA A 274 -2.80 -15.30 -10.24
C ALA A 274 -4.28 -15.77 -10.24
N LEU A 275 -4.83 -16.09 -11.42
CA LEU A 275 -6.19 -16.63 -11.53
C LEU A 275 -6.31 -18.02 -10.91
N GLY A 276 -5.28 -18.85 -11.00
CA GLY A 276 -5.23 -20.15 -10.31
C GLY A 276 -5.24 -19.99 -8.78
N LEU A 277 -4.56 -18.99 -8.23
CA LEU A 277 -4.64 -18.64 -6.82
C LEU A 277 -6.01 -18.07 -6.44
N PHE A 278 -6.60 -17.21 -7.28
CA PHE A 278 -7.96 -16.71 -7.08
C PHE A 278 -8.96 -17.88 -6.91
N ASP A 279 -8.93 -18.89 -7.77
CA ASP A 279 -9.84 -20.04 -7.69
C ASP A 279 -9.70 -20.82 -6.38
N ARG A 280 -8.51 -20.87 -5.82
CA ARG A 280 -8.22 -21.58 -4.57
C ARG A 280 -8.62 -20.78 -3.33
N LEU A 281 -8.55 -19.45 -3.42
CA LEU A 281 -8.74 -18.54 -2.29
C LEU A 281 -10.16 -17.97 -2.19
N VAL A 282 -10.89 -17.87 -3.30
CA VAL A 282 -12.18 -17.19 -3.35
C VAL A 282 -13.23 -17.77 -2.41
N ALA A 283 -13.17 -19.06 -2.13
CA ALA A 283 -14.08 -19.77 -1.24
C ALA A 283 -13.52 -19.98 0.18
N GLU A 284 -12.31 -19.47 0.46
CA GLU A 284 -11.75 -19.61 1.80
C GLU A 284 -12.38 -18.59 2.77
N PRO A 285 -12.67 -19.00 4.03
CA PRO A 285 -13.35 -18.17 5.00
C PRO A 285 -12.48 -17.05 5.58
N ASP A 286 -11.15 -17.17 5.44
CA ASP A 286 -10.23 -16.18 6.01
C ASP A 286 -10.16 -14.92 5.16
N GLY A 287 -10.71 -13.86 5.67
CA GLY A 287 -11.04 -12.64 4.97
C GLY A 287 -9.88 -11.77 4.46
N HIS A 288 -8.59 -12.14 4.67
CA HIS A 288 -7.46 -11.27 4.29
C HIS A 288 -6.25 -12.08 3.87
N THR A 289 -5.84 -12.00 2.60
CA THR A 289 -4.73 -12.77 2.05
C THR A 289 -3.79 -11.89 1.25
N GLN A 290 -2.49 -11.93 1.57
CA GLN A 290 -1.44 -11.29 0.78
C GLN A 290 -0.98 -12.27 -0.32
N ILE A 291 -0.97 -11.82 -1.57
CA ILE A 291 -0.65 -12.64 -2.74
C ILE A 291 0.43 -11.93 -3.55
N TRP A 292 1.66 -12.34 -3.40
CA TRP A 292 2.78 -11.69 -4.06
C TRP A 292 3.91 -12.66 -4.36
N ASN A 293 4.72 -12.27 -5.32
CA ASN A 293 5.93 -12.99 -5.67
C ASN A 293 7.11 -12.18 -5.13
N VAL A 294 7.74 -12.67 -4.04
CA VAL A 294 8.71 -11.89 -3.26
C VAL A 294 9.88 -12.74 -2.77
N GLU A 295 11.07 -12.18 -2.88
CA GLU A 295 12.25 -12.65 -2.16
C GLU A 295 12.31 -11.90 -0.81
N VAL A 296 11.75 -12.50 0.23
CA VAL A 296 11.56 -11.89 1.56
C VAL A 296 12.87 -11.31 2.12
N GLU A 297 13.96 -12.04 1.99
CA GLU A 297 15.27 -11.62 2.48
C GLU A 297 15.80 -10.38 1.78
N THR A 298 15.62 -10.31 0.47
CA THR A 298 15.98 -9.13 -0.33
C THR A 298 15.14 -7.94 0.05
N LEU A 299 13.82 -8.13 0.24
CA LEU A 299 12.91 -7.07 0.67
C LEU A 299 13.31 -6.51 2.05
N ILE A 300 13.60 -7.37 3.03
CA ILE A 300 14.04 -6.94 4.37
C ILE A 300 15.35 -6.17 4.31
N ARG A 301 16.35 -6.69 3.58
CA ARG A 301 17.67 -6.03 3.45
C ARG A 301 17.61 -4.68 2.74
N ARG A 302 16.74 -4.55 1.76
CA ARG A 302 16.62 -3.34 0.94
C ARG A 302 15.66 -2.31 1.54
N SER A 303 14.78 -2.73 2.43
CA SER A 303 13.84 -1.81 3.08
C SER A 303 14.56 -0.93 4.12
N PRO A 304 14.41 0.39 4.06
CA PRO A 304 14.93 1.29 5.08
C PRO A 304 14.17 1.19 6.41
N SER A 305 13.00 0.53 6.40
CA SER A 305 12.09 0.46 7.55
C SER A 305 12.34 -0.76 8.43
N ARG A 306 12.62 -0.53 9.72
CA ARG A 306 12.67 -1.61 10.72
C ARG A 306 11.34 -2.32 10.87
N ALA A 307 10.24 -1.61 10.68
CA ALA A 307 8.88 -2.16 10.73
C ALA A 307 8.65 -3.24 9.68
N MET A 308 9.25 -3.11 8.49
CA MET A 308 9.19 -4.14 7.45
C MET A 308 9.84 -5.44 7.92
N GLY A 309 11.02 -5.37 8.52
CA GLY A 309 11.70 -6.54 9.06
C GLY A 309 10.93 -7.21 10.20
N ALA A 310 10.25 -6.43 11.04
CA ALA A 310 9.39 -6.95 12.09
C ALA A 310 8.15 -7.63 11.52
N LEU A 311 7.45 -7.00 10.57
CA LEU A 311 6.27 -7.55 9.89
C LEU A 311 6.55 -8.88 9.19
N LEU A 312 7.73 -9.02 8.57
CA LEU A 312 8.13 -10.19 7.77
C LEU A 312 8.95 -11.22 8.57
N SER A 313 9.12 -11.04 9.88
CA SER A 313 10.01 -11.87 10.70
C SER A 313 9.67 -13.36 10.67
N GLU A 314 8.39 -13.72 10.59
CA GLU A 314 7.94 -15.12 10.52
C GLU A 314 8.15 -15.75 9.13
N LEU A 315 8.43 -14.94 8.11
CA LEU A 315 8.74 -15.41 6.75
C LEU A 315 10.24 -15.49 6.49
N ALA A 316 11.05 -14.84 7.32
CA ALA A 316 12.51 -14.81 7.19
C ALA A 316 13.13 -16.11 7.68
N THR A 317 14.23 -16.55 7.05
CA THR A 317 14.99 -17.69 7.57
C THR A 317 15.62 -17.34 8.93
N PRO A 318 15.76 -18.33 9.85
CA PRO A 318 16.38 -18.10 11.17
C PRO A 318 17.77 -17.47 11.11
N ALA A 319 18.53 -17.70 10.01
CA ALA A 319 19.84 -17.11 9.78
C ALA A 319 19.76 -15.58 9.62
N LEU A 320 18.70 -15.06 8.99
CA LEU A 320 18.49 -13.61 8.81
C LEU A 320 17.98 -12.92 10.09
N ALA A 321 17.21 -13.63 10.91
CA ALA A 321 16.79 -13.11 12.19
C ALA A 321 17.99 -12.92 13.13
N ALA A 322 19.05 -13.73 12.97
CA ALA A 322 20.31 -13.63 13.72
C ALA A 322 21.33 -12.70 13.05
N ASP A 323 21.31 -12.60 11.74
CA ASP A 323 22.25 -11.84 10.91
C ASP A 323 21.64 -10.52 10.42
N ARG A 324 21.04 -9.76 11.33
CA ARG A 324 20.95 -8.32 11.08
C ARG A 324 22.36 -7.81 11.07
N PRO A 325 22.92 -7.37 9.95
CA PRO A 325 24.20 -6.70 10.02
C PRO A 325 23.97 -5.47 10.92
N ALA A 326 24.44 -5.52 12.12
CA ALA A 326 25.03 -4.34 12.72
C ALA A 326 25.90 -3.83 11.58
N ALA A 327 25.60 -2.65 11.04
CA ALA A 327 26.24 -2.05 9.88
C ALA A 327 27.69 -2.54 9.83
N SER A 328 28.02 -3.40 8.85
CA SER A 328 29.30 -4.09 8.80
C SER A 328 30.37 -3.08 8.43
N GLY A 329 30.97 -2.50 9.43
CA GLY A 329 31.94 -1.43 9.33
C GLY A 329 31.48 -0.17 10.11
N PRO A 330 32.39 0.73 10.41
CA PRO A 330 32.06 2.00 11.03
C PRO A 330 31.07 2.74 10.14
N GLY A 331 29.90 3.10 10.69
CA GLY A 331 28.86 3.84 9.97
C GLY A 331 29.43 5.11 9.35
N LEU A 332 28.79 5.66 8.34
CA LEU A 332 29.26 6.89 7.68
C LEU A 332 29.58 7.99 8.69
N ARG A 333 28.79 8.08 9.75
CA ARG A 333 29.00 9.03 10.86
C ARG A 333 30.29 8.76 11.63
N GLU A 334 30.62 7.50 11.89
CA GLU A 334 31.88 7.10 12.54
C GLU A 334 33.07 7.33 11.61
N ARG A 335 32.94 7.05 10.32
CA ARG A 335 33.97 7.34 9.31
C ARG A 335 34.25 8.83 9.17
N MET A 336 33.24 9.67 9.44
CA MET A 336 33.40 11.13 9.47
C MET A 336 33.95 11.66 10.81
N ALA A 337 33.92 10.83 11.85
CA ALA A 337 34.44 11.26 13.19
C ALA A 337 35.90 11.66 13.09
N GLY A 338 36.20 12.87 13.52
CA GLY A 338 37.55 13.44 13.44
C GLY A 338 37.93 14.09 12.11
N LEU A 339 37.12 13.92 11.04
CA LEU A 339 37.36 14.63 9.79
C LEU A 339 36.70 16.02 9.82
N GLN A 340 37.43 17.02 9.30
CA GLN A 340 36.93 18.40 9.17
C GLN A 340 37.20 18.97 7.77
N GLY A 341 36.46 20.01 7.43
CA GLY A 341 36.67 20.76 6.20
C GLY A 341 36.57 19.86 4.92
N GLU A 342 37.56 20.01 4.05
CA GLU A 342 37.60 19.33 2.74
C GLU A 342 37.71 17.81 2.84
N ALA A 343 38.32 17.25 3.87
CA ALA A 343 38.42 15.80 4.06
C ALA A 343 37.02 15.18 4.32
N ARG A 344 36.20 15.85 5.16
CA ARG A 344 34.80 15.45 5.41
C ARG A 344 33.95 15.59 4.14
N ALA A 345 34.09 16.72 3.45
CA ALA A 345 33.34 16.97 2.20
C ALA A 345 33.69 15.93 1.12
N ARG A 346 34.93 15.54 0.98
CA ARG A 346 35.38 14.52 0.02
C ARG A 346 34.80 13.15 0.35
N LEU A 347 34.81 12.75 1.63
CA LEU A 347 34.16 11.47 2.03
C LEU A 347 32.68 11.46 1.73
N LEU A 348 31.97 12.54 2.07
CA LEU A 348 30.53 12.70 1.78
C LEU A 348 30.28 12.67 0.28
N ARG A 349 31.03 13.41 -0.51
CA ARG A 349 30.89 13.45 -1.97
C ARG A 349 31.01 12.04 -2.57
N GLY A 350 32.02 11.29 -2.19
CA GLY A 350 32.18 9.91 -2.64
C GLY A 350 30.98 9.03 -2.27
N HIS A 351 30.58 9.06 -1.00
CA HIS A 351 29.44 8.29 -0.51
C HIS A 351 28.12 8.66 -1.21
N LEU A 352 27.84 9.97 -1.39
CA LEU A 352 26.64 10.42 -2.09
C LEU A 352 26.66 10.05 -3.57
N SER A 353 27.83 10.12 -4.22
CA SER A 353 27.96 9.68 -5.62
C SER A 353 27.68 8.18 -5.76
N GLU A 354 28.18 7.34 -4.84
CA GLU A 354 27.90 5.91 -4.78
C GLU A 354 26.41 5.65 -4.54
N ALA A 355 25.78 6.36 -3.60
CA ALA A 355 24.36 6.23 -3.30
C ALA A 355 23.47 6.63 -4.50
N ILE A 356 23.77 7.74 -5.17
CA ILE A 356 23.09 8.18 -6.39
C ILE A 356 23.33 7.19 -7.53
N ALA A 357 24.53 6.71 -7.73
CA ALA A 357 24.86 5.71 -8.74
C ALA A 357 24.05 4.41 -8.53
N ALA A 358 23.95 3.96 -7.28
CA ALA A 358 23.13 2.81 -6.91
C ALA A 358 21.64 3.06 -7.17
N THR A 359 21.13 4.24 -6.82
CA THR A 359 19.73 4.64 -7.06
C THR A 359 19.40 4.72 -8.54
N LEU A 360 20.33 5.27 -9.35
CA LEU A 360 20.17 5.42 -10.80
C LEU A 360 20.56 4.15 -11.59
N HIS A 361 21.06 3.11 -10.93
CA HIS A 361 21.59 1.90 -11.54
C HIS A 361 22.63 2.20 -12.63
N THR A 362 23.51 3.16 -12.34
CA THR A 362 24.53 3.69 -13.26
C THR A 362 25.90 3.53 -12.61
N PRO A 363 26.97 3.26 -13.39
CA PRO A 363 28.33 3.29 -12.84
C PRO A 363 28.68 4.64 -12.19
N VAL A 364 29.36 4.60 -11.04
CA VAL A 364 29.68 5.81 -10.27
C VAL A 364 30.53 6.81 -11.07
N GLU A 365 31.32 6.34 -12.01
CA GLU A 365 32.15 7.15 -12.91
C GLU A 365 31.32 8.06 -13.83
N ARG A 366 30.02 7.77 -14.00
CA ARG A 366 29.09 8.60 -14.76
C ARG A 366 28.34 9.64 -13.92
N ILE A 367 28.54 9.61 -12.62
CA ILE A 367 27.93 10.56 -11.70
C ILE A 367 28.88 11.75 -11.52
N SER A 368 28.58 12.85 -12.18
CA SER A 368 29.33 14.10 -12.00
C SER A 368 28.73 14.89 -10.82
N PRO A 369 29.50 15.23 -9.78
CA PRO A 369 28.98 15.86 -8.57
C PRO A 369 28.47 17.29 -8.75
N ASP A 370 28.79 17.93 -9.88
CA ASP A 370 28.40 19.28 -10.27
C ASP A 370 27.17 19.36 -11.18
N ILE A 371 26.66 18.22 -11.62
CA ILE A 371 25.42 18.13 -12.40
C ILE A 371 24.21 18.08 -11.47
N ALA A 372 23.12 18.78 -11.83
CA ALA A 372 21.89 18.75 -11.06
C ALA A 372 21.32 17.32 -10.97
N LEU A 373 20.88 16.92 -9.77
CA LEU A 373 20.38 15.57 -9.49
C LEU A 373 19.23 15.18 -10.42
N ILE A 374 18.36 16.14 -10.77
CA ILE A 374 17.30 16.00 -11.76
C ILE A 374 17.86 15.67 -13.17
N GLU A 375 18.91 16.34 -13.58
CA GLU A 375 19.55 16.10 -14.88
C GLU A 375 20.26 14.76 -14.94
N LEU A 376 20.75 14.26 -13.79
CA LEU A 376 21.25 12.89 -13.65
C LEU A 376 20.12 11.85 -13.76
N GLY A 377 18.85 12.28 -13.69
CA GLY A 377 17.67 11.43 -13.81
C GLY A 377 17.05 11.04 -12.46
N LEU A 378 17.31 11.78 -11.39
CA LEU A 378 16.65 11.61 -10.11
C LEU A 378 15.21 12.15 -10.20
N ASP A 379 14.21 11.29 -10.10
CA ASP A 379 12.81 11.68 -9.99
C ASP A 379 12.42 12.03 -8.54
N SER A 380 11.19 12.53 -8.35
CA SER A 380 10.70 12.94 -7.03
C SER A 380 10.68 11.78 -6.01
N LEU A 381 10.42 10.57 -6.46
CA LEU A 381 10.38 9.40 -5.60
C LEU A 381 11.80 8.96 -5.20
N MET A 382 12.72 8.95 -6.15
CA MET A 382 14.15 8.69 -5.89
C MET A 382 14.76 9.75 -4.97
N ALA A 383 14.37 11.02 -5.12
CA ALA A 383 14.79 12.11 -4.24
C ALA A 383 14.29 11.92 -2.81
N ALA A 384 13.05 11.42 -2.63
CA ALA A 384 12.53 11.09 -1.30
C ALA A 384 13.28 9.94 -0.66
N ASP A 385 13.55 8.87 -1.41
CA ASP A 385 14.33 7.71 -0.91
C ASP A 385 15.76 8.13 -0.55
N PHE A 386 16.42 8.92 -1.40
CA PHE A 386 17.74 9.44 -1.17
C PHE A 386 17.81 10.31 0.10
N ARG A 387 16.85 11.22 0.28
CA ARG A 387 16.72 12.04 1.49
C ARG A 387 16.55 11.18 2.74
N ASN A 388 15.66 10.18 2.68
CA ASN A 388 15.40 9.29 3.81
C ASN A 388 16.64 8.45 4.17
N GLY A 389 17.40 7.99 3.18
CA GLY A 389 18.69 7.34 3.38
C GLY A 389 19.67 8.23 4.14
N LEU A 390 19.87 9.46 3.68
CA LEU A 390 20.76 10.45 4.33
C LEU A 390 20.35 10.74 5.77
N ARG A 391 19.06 10.89 6.01
CA ARG A 391 18.54 11.10 7.36
C ARG A 391 18.79 9.89 8.27
N SER A 392 18.58 8.68 7.77
CA SER A 392 18.83 7.45 8.52
C SER A 392 20.30 7.27 8.88
N GLU A 393 21.21 7.59 7.95
CA GLU A 393 22.66 7.39 8.13
C GLU A 393 23.33 8.51 8.92
N LEU A 394 22.93 9.75 8.69
CA LEU A 394 23.60 10.95 9.20
C LEU A 394 22.80 11.70 10.27
N GLY A 395 21.47 11.46 10.36
CA GLY A 395 20.57 12.27 11.17
C GLY A 395 20.44 13.71 10.66
N VAL A 396 20.77 13.95 9.38
CA VAL A 396 20.71 15.27 8.76
C VAL A 396 19.55 15.34 7.80
N GLU A 397 18.77 16.41 7.87
CA GLU A 397 17.68 16.66 6.98
C GLU A 397 18.10 17.57 5.82
N VAL A 398 17.92 17.08 4.60
CA VAL A 398 18.09 17.88 3.38
C VAL A 398 16.71 18.29 2.90
N PRO A 399 16.42 19.60 2.72
CA PRO A 399 15.11 20.06 2.26
C PRO A 399 14.75 19.43 0.90
N PHE A 400 13.59 18.78 0.84
CA PHE A 400 13.15 18.04 -0.34
C PHE A 400 13.05 18.90 -1.60
N GLY A 401 12.51 20.12 -1.46
CA GLY A 401 12.42 21.09 -2.59
C GLY A 401 13.76 21.35 -3.23
N ARG A 402 14.85 21.45 -2.45
CA ARG A 402 16.18 21.67 -3.01
C ARG A 402 16.65 20.53 -3.92
N LEU A 403 16.34 19.28 -3.58
CA LEU A 403 16.72 18.13 -4.40
C LEU A 403 16.04 18.16 -5.77
N LEU A 404 14.83 18.73 -5.85
CA LEU A 404 14.03 18.85 -7.07
C LEU A 404 14.26 20.18 -7.82
N GLU A 405 14.80 21.21 -7.16
CA GLU A 405 15.03 22.54 -7.74
C GLU A 405 16.41 22.67 -8.39
N GLY A 406 17.10 21.58 -8.68
CA GLY A 406 18.38 21.58 -9.38
C GLY A 406 19.61 21.53 -8.48
N ALA A 407 19.49 21.03 -7.22
CA ALA A 407 20.65 20.82 -6.39
C ALA A 407 21.60 19.80 -7.01
N THR A 408 22.89 20.05 -6.86
CA THR A 408 23.98 19.14 -7.21
C THR A 408 24.40 18.30 -5.98
N ILE A 409 25.20 17.26 -6.17
CA ILE A 409 25.77 16.49 -5.04
C ILE A 409 26.60 17.43 -4.15
N ASP A 410 27.33 18.38 -4.73
CA ASP A 410 28.13 19.36 -3.98
C ASP A 410 27.26 20.32 -3.15
N ASP A 411 26.06 20.68 -3.61
CA ASP A 411 25.10 21.45 -2.81
C ASP A 411 24.58 20.66 -1.61
N VAL A 412 24.30 19.39 -1.80
CA VAL A 412 23.89 18.48 -0.73
C VAL A 412 25.01 18.31 0.29
N VAL A 413 26.26 18.09 -0.15
CA VAL A 413 27.44 18.01 0.71
C VAL A 413 27.59 19.27 1.56
N ARG A 414 27.49 20.46 0.93
CA ARG A 414 27.57 21.74 1.66
C ARG A 414 26.47 21.85 2.73
N THR A 415 25.26 21.44 2.40
CA THR A 415 24.13 21.47 3.33
C THR A 415 24.37 20.54 4.52
N ILE A 416 24.84 19.31 4.28
CA ILE A 416 25.14 18.32 5.32
C ILE A 416 26.27 18.84 6.23
N VAL A 417 27.39 19.29 5.67
CA VAL A 417 28.53 19.82 6.44
C VAL A 417 28.08 20.99 7.30
N ALA A 418 27.36 21.96 6.73
CA ALA A 418 26.87 23.12 7.47
C ALA A 418 25.91 22.77 8.61
N THR A 419 25.14 21.70 8.46
CA THR A 419 24.21 21.21 9.49
C THR A 419 24.95 20.49 10.62
N LEU A 420 25.95 19.66 10.29
CA LEU A 420 26.76 18.94 11.24
C LEU A 420 27.68 19.89 12.04
N ASP A 421 28.20 20.93 11.42
CA ASP A 421 29.07 21.93 12.08
C ASP A 421 28.27 22.85 13.02
N ARG A 422 26.98 23.07 12.78
CA ARG A 422 26.09 23.82 13.68
C ARG A 422 25.64 23.02 14.90
N ASN A 423 25.57 21.68 14.80
CA ASN A 423 25.11 20.80 15.87
C ASN A 423 26.09 19.63 16.10
N PRO A 424 27.28 19.87 16.66
CA PRO A 424 28.26 18.81 16.86
C PRO A 424 27.85 17.76 17.91
N SER A 425 26.76 17.98 18.66
CA SER A 425 26.41 17.23 19.87
C SER A 425 25.05 16.54 19.87
N ARG A 426 24.37 16.42 18.73
CA ARG A 426 23.12 15.66 18.67
C ARG A 426 23.38 14.16 18.37
N ALA A 427 23.99 13.49 19.38
CA ALA A 427 23.76 12.06 19.57
C ALA A 427 22.29 11.85 19.95
N PRO A 428 21.64 10.73 19.59
CA PRO A 428 20.37 10.38 20.17
C PRO A 428 20.64 9.94 21.63
N GLU A 429 20.81 10.91 22.52
CA GLU A 429 20.62 10.67 23.95
C GLU A 429 19.11 10.51 24.14
N ALA A 430 18.73 9.38 24.74
CA ALA A 430 17.44 9.22 25.36
C ALA A 430 17.31 10.38 26.37
N GLU A 431 16.47 11.36 26.06
CA GLU A 431 16.14 12.43 27.02
C GLU A 431 15.53 11.80 28.27
N PRO A 432 16.07 12.11 29.47
CA PRO A 432 15.35 11.79 30.68
C PRO A 432 14.07 12.64 30.75
N PRO A 433 13.01 12.15 31.36
CA PRO A 433 11.70 12.81 31.35
C PRO A 433 11.79 14.16 32.05
N SER A 434 11.74 15.26 31.29
CA SER A 434 11.55 16.59 31.85
C SER A 434 10.14 16.71 32.40
N ARG A 435 10.03 16.82 33.73
CA ARG A 435 8.85 17.25 34.41
C ARG A 435 8.60 18.72 34.09
N THR A 436 7.65 19.01 33.23
CA THR A 436 6.85 20.24 33.31
C THR A 436 5.46 19.96 32.79
N ALA A 437 4.52 20.03 33.70
CA ALA A 437 3.08 20.12 33.40
C ALA A 437 2.84 21.46 32.67
N GLY A 438 2.50 21.39 31.39
CA GLY A 438 2.04 22.50 30.59
C GLY A 438 0.82 22.04 29.81
N GLY A 439 -0.33 22.67 30.07
CA GLY A 439 -1.63 22.32 29.51
C GLY A 439 -1.59 22.30 27.99
N ILE A 440 -2.24 21.29 27.44
CA ILE A 440 -2.57 21.21 26.02
C ILE A 440 -3.79 22.09 25.82
N ASP A 441 -3.60 23.29 25.29
CA ASP A 441 -4.69 24.08 24.72
C ASP A 441 -5.24 23.31 23.52
N ALA A 442 -6.52 22.94 23.64
CA ALA A 442 -7.29 22.36 22.55
C ALA A 442 -7.39 23.38 21.42
N VAL A 443 -6.65 23.15 20.34
CA VAL A 443 -6.88 23.84 19.08
C VAL A 443 -8.16 23.28 18.47
N SER A 444 -9.29 23.96 18.74
CA SER A 444 -10.54 23.77 18.02
C SER A 444 -10.40 24.38 16.62
N GLY A 445 -9.95 23.58 15.69
CA GLY A 445 -10.04 23.84 14.26
C GLY A 445 -11.14 22.96 13.69
N GLU A 446 -12.35 23.49 13.59
CA GLU A 446 -13.44 22.87 12.83
C GLU A 446 -13.06 22.84 11.34
N ALA A 447 -12.52 21.73 10.88
CA ALA A 447 -12.55 21.37 9.48
C ALA A 447 -13.88 20.64 9.24
N THR A 448 -14.92 21.38 8.92
CA THR A 448 -16.18 20.88 8.42
C THR A 448 -15.95 20.21 7.06
N PHE A 449 -15.74 18.89 7.05
CA PHE A 449 -16.03 18.09 5.90
C PHE A 449 -17.56 17.98 5.80
N GLY A 450 -18.14 18.76 4.90
CA GLY A 450 -19.56 18.66 4.56
C GLY A 450 -19.85 17.32 3.86
N MET A 451 -20.05 16.29 4.63
CA MET A 451 -20.91 15.16 4.31
C MET A 451 -22.11 15.30 5.25
N GLU A 452 -23.22 15.78 4.72
CA GLU A 452 -24.50 15.66 5.40
C GLU A 452 -24.80 14.17 5.59
N MET A 453 -24.56 13.68 6.79
CA MET A 453 -25.07 12.42 7.28
C MET A 453 -26.43 12.71 7.89
N GLU A 454 -27.51 12.47 7.16
CA GLU A 454 -28.82 12.34 7.77
C GLU A 454 -28.75 11.20 8.79
N GLY A 455 -29.14 11.53 10.03
CA GLY A 455 -29.08 10.62 11.15
C GLY A 455 -30.00 9.41 10.95
N GLY A 456 -29.40 8.24 10.92
CA GLY A 456 -30.04 6.95 11.14
C GLY A 456 -29.15 6.19 12.10
N GLU A 457 -29.69 5.79 13.23
CA GLU A 457 -29.03 4.96 14.23
C GLU A 457 -28.40 3.71 13.59
N LEU A 458 -27.18 3.39 14.04
CA LEU A 458 -26.45 2.18 13.69
C LEU A 458 -27.14 0.95 14.26
#